data_18de789bf51923b2916c7e1174fb19b3
#
_entry.id   18de789bf51923b2916c7e1174fb19b3
#
_cell.length_a   1.000
_cell.length_b   1.000
_cell.length_c   1.000
_cell.angle_alpha   90.00
_cell.angle_beta   90.00
_cell.angle_gamma   90.00
#
_symmetry.space_group_name_H-M   'P 1'
#
loop_
_entity.id
_entity.type
_entity.pdbx_description
1 polymer ?
#
loop_
_entity_poly.entity_id
_entity_poly.type
_entity_poly.pdbx_seq_one_letter_code
_entity_poly.pdbx_strand_id
1 'polypeptide(L)'
;MNVEKKPDEGCTVKLIVKADAAEIADECKKVLNMFLREAAIPGFRKGKVPLAVIQQKFADGIKQESEQACFRKLYPQALKEAAVEPLELTGVTDVQLDPATGFSFTAIVEVRPEFSLPKYKKLAVKAGDTTVKDEAVEQQLEQFRVAFAKYEDAKEGETIGDGDFVNFDYKGQLNGQPLSEIVPDQKAVCGAEGFWTQIEDGRFLPEILAALKGMKAGETKKEVVVKFPDDAAPEALKGKSCDYELTVKSFRRRVLPDDKTFLEGAKAESLDALRKDIRDRLEQQAIAADLENRRNQAIDLLLKKADFDVPESLVRRQTQNYLQDLAQRAQYAGLSGDYIEQNREKILADAENHAVQQVRLSYILEGIAKAENIEVSEDDIAKGLEQIAAAQREPTTVEDLRKRFEEKGMLEAFKDQLKSEKALDIVLAEAK
;
A
#
# COMPACT_ATOMS: atom_id res chain seq x y z
N MET A 1 -6.01 -29.19 -36.88
CA MET A 1 -5.77 -27.78 -36.45
C MET A 1 -4.27 -27.46 -36.63
N ASN A 2 -3.91 -26.29 -37.03
CA ASN A 2 -2.51 -25.83 -37.10
C ASN A 2 -2.34 -24.62 -36.19
N VAL A 3 -1.34 -24.67 -35.29
CA VAL A 3 -1.07 -23.61 -34.32
C VAL A 3 0.36 -23.12 -34.50
N GLU A 4 0.52 -21.84 -34.79
CA GLU A 4 1.81 -21.19 -34.89
C GLU A 4 2.00 -20.24 -33.70
N LYS A 5 3.05 -20.47 -32.90
CA LYS A 5 3.43 -19.59 -31.78
C LYS A 5 4.46 -18.57 -32.26
N LYS A 6 4.16 -17.28 -32.05
CA LYS A 6 5.10 -16.17 -32.31
C LYS A 6 5.27 -15.34 -31.05
N PRO A 7 6.52 -15.02 -30.67
CA PRO A 7 6.76 -14.03 -29.62
C PRO A 7 6.22 -12.67 -30.06
N ASP A 8 5.69 -11.92 -29.11
CA ASP A 8 5.28 -10.54 -29.29
C ASP A 8 6.02 -9.64 -28.27
N GLU A 9 5.65 -8.39 -28.13
CA GLU A 9 6.30 -7.46 -27.20
C GLU A 9 6.08 -7.85 -25.74
N GLY A 10 7.10 -7.66 -24.91
CA GLY A 10 7.03 -7.93 -23.48
C GLY A 10 6.79 -9.41 -23.14
N CYS A 11 5.82 -9.65 -22.24
CA CYS A 11 5.43 -11.00 -21.81
C CYS A 11 4.27 -11.56 -22.62
N THR A 12 4.12 -11.20 -23.90
CA THR A 12 3.02 -11.66 -24.74
C THR A 12 3.46 -12.60 -25.85
N VAL A 13 2.54 -13.50 -26.22
CA VAL A 13 2.71 -14.47 -27.31
C VAL A 13 1.48 -14.44 -28.20
N LYS A 14 1.70 -14.35 -29.51
CA LYS A 14 0.64 -14.52 -30.51
C LYS A 14 0.50 -15.99 -30.88
N LEU A 15 -0.70 -16.53 -30.71
CA LEU A 15 -1.07 -17.87 -31.19
C LEU A 15 -1.95 -17.70 -32.42
N ILE A 16 -1.38 -18.01 -33.59
CA ILE A 16 -2.08 -17.99 -34.88
C ILE A 16 -2.67 -19.39 -35.06
N VAL A 17 -3.99 -19.49 -35.02
CA VAL A 17 -4.72 -20.76 -35.07
C VAL A 17 -5.49 -20.84 -36.39
N LYS A 18 -5.36 -21.98 -37.08
CA LYS A 18 -6.11 -22.32 -38.29
C LYS A 18 -6.71 -23.69 -38.14
N ALA A 19 -8.03 -23.78 -38.23
CA ALA A 19 -8.80 -25.03 -38.15
C ALA A 19 -9.57 -25.25 -39.45
N ASP A 20 -9.61 -26.49 -39.89
CA ASP A 20 -10.32 -26.88 -41.11
C ASP A 20 -11.85 -26.91 -40.93
N ALA A 21 -12.59 -26.90 -42.05
CA ALA A 21 -14.06 -26.95 -42.04
C ALA A 21 -14.60 -28.15 -41.25
N ALA A 22 -13.91 -29.31 -41.29
CA ALA A 22 -14.34 -30.54 -40.58
C ALA A 22 -14.25 -30.36 -39.04
N GLU A 23 -13.30 -29.60 -38.53
CA GLU A 23 -13.07 -29.37 -37.09
C GLU A 23 -14.11 -28.44 -36.47
N ILE A 24 -14.69 -27.54 -37.28
CA ILE A 24 -15.72 -26.56 -36.86
C ILE A 24 -17.14 -26.96 -37.18
N ALA A 25 -17.35 -27.96 -38.07
CA ALA A 25 -18.67 -28.32 -38.60
C ALA A 25 -19.71 -28.62 -37.50
N ASP A 26 -19.30 -29.34 -36.43
CA ASP A 26 -20.20 -29.69 -35.34
C ASP A 26 -20.64 -28.45 -34.53
N GLU A 27 -19.75 -27.50 -34.29
CA GLU A 27 -20.07 -26.29 -33.54
C GLU A 27 -20.96 -25.35 -34.36
N CYS A 28 -20.65 -25.15 -35.63
CA CYS A 28 -21.52 -24.40 -36.54
C CYS A 28 -22.92 -25.02 -36.64
N LYS A 29 -23.03 -26.36 -36.69
CA LYS A 29 -24.30 -27.06 -36.70
C LYS A 29 -25.07 -26.92 -35.40
N LYS A 30 -24.41 -26.96 -34.25
CA LYS A 30 -25.04 -26.72 -32.93
C LYS A 30 -25.63 -25.31 -32.86
N VAL A 31 -24.86 -24.30 -33.26
CA VAL A 31 -25.32 -22.89 -33.30
C VAL A 31 -26.51 -22.73 -34.24
N LEU A 32 -26.44 -23.28 -35.44
CA LEU A 32 -27.54 -23.23 -36.39
C LEU A 32 -28.81 -23.87 -35.83
N ASN A 33 -28.69 -25.03 -35.19
CA ASN A 33 -29.81 -25.74 -34.55
C ASN A 33 -30.38 -24.92 -33.36
N MET A 34 -29.56 -24.18 -32.63
CA MET A 34 -30.01 -23.28 -31.57
C MET A 34 -30.91 -22.18 -32.17
N PHE A 35 -30.45 -21.52 -33.24
CA PHE A 35 -31.26 -20.48 -33.92
C PHE A 35 -32.57 -21.07 -34.49
N LEU A 36 -32.55 -22.29 -35.08
CA LEU A 36 -33.74 -22.96 -35.58
C LEU A 36 -34.79 -23.20 -34.50
N ARG A 37 -34.37 -23.50 -33.26
CA ARG A 37 -35.27 -23.76 -32.12
C ARG A 37 -35.81 -22.48 -31.49
N GLU A 38 -34.98 -21.42 -31.43
CA GLU A 38 -35.25 -20.24 -30.61
C GLU A 38 -35.81 -19.07 -31.41
N ALA A 39 -35.52 -18.99 -32.71
CA ALA A 39 -35.96 -17.89 -33.54
C ALA A 39 -37.47 -17.72 -33.61
N ALA A 40 -37.93 -16.53 -33.25
CA ALA A 40 -39.32 -16.12 -33.38
C ALA A 40 -39.43 -15.14 -34.58
N ILE A 41 -40.06 -15.58 -35.65
CA ILE A 41 -40.28 -14.77 -36.87
C ILE A 41 -41.77 -14.62 -37.08
N PRO A 42 -42.29 -13.37 -37.28
CA PRO A 42 -43.68 -13.14 -37.62
C PRO A 42 -44.11 -14.00 -38.82
N GLY A 43 -45.22 -14.71 -38.73
CA GLY A 43 -45.73 -15.61 -39.75
C GLY A 43 -45.28 -17.08 -39.66
N PHE A 44 -44.37 -17.41 -38.71
CA PHE A 44 -43.93 -18.78 -38.48
C PHE A 44 -44.09 -19.20 -37.02
N ARG A 45 -44.46 -20.48 -36.83
CA ARG A 45 -44.45 -21.05 -35.46
C ARG A 45 -43.01 -21.29 -35.00
N LYS A 46 -42.67 -20.96 -33.73
CA LYS A 46 -41.38 -21.22 -33.12
C LYS A 46 -40.91 -22.65 -33.38
N GLY A 47 -39.71 -22.84 -33.87
CA GLY A 47 -39.11 -24.14 -34.21
C GLY A 47 -39.57 -24.73 -35.54
N LYS A 48 -40.39 -24.03 -36.36
CA LYS A 48 -40.86 -24.48 -37.69
C LYS A 48 -40.52 -23.49 -38.81
N VAL A 49 -39.55 -22.60 -38.56
CA VAL A 49 -39.06 -21.66 -39.56
C VAL A 49 -38.16 -22.41 -40.56
N PRO A 50 -38.31 -22.22 -41.87
CA PRO A 50 -37.41 -22.80 -42.87
C PRO A 50 -35.95 -22.33 -42.65
N LEU A 51 -35.00 -23.26 -42.84
CA LEU A 51 -33.59 -23.02 -42.68
C LEU A 51 -33.08 -21.80 -43.46
N ALA A 52 -33.46 -21.67 -44.74
CA ALA A 52 -33.07 -20.55 -45.60
C ALA A 52 -33.48 -19.17 -45.03
N VAL A 53 -34.68 -19.11 -44.40
CA VAL A 53 -35.16 -17.86 -43.79
C VAL A 53 -34.37 -17.51 -42.53
N ILE A 54 -34.01 -18.50 -41.74
CA ILE A 54 -33.13 -18.32 -40.54
C ILE A 54 -31.76 -17.81 -40.97
N GLN A 55 -31.11 -18.49 -41.92
CA GLN A 55 -29.78 -18.12 -42.44
C GLN A 55 -29.77 -16.74 -43.05
N GLN A 56 -30.87 -16.32 -43.75
CA GLN A 56 -30.95 -14.98 -44.31
C GLN A 56 -31.21 -13.90 -43.25
N LYS A 57 -32.11 -14.13 -42.31
CA LYS A 57 -32.50 -13.12 -41.31
C LYS A 57 -31.52 -12.98 -40.16
N PHE A 58 -30.83 -14.05 -39.82
CA PHE A 58 -29.90 -14.08 -38.66
C PHE A 58 -28.47 -14.39 -39.09
N ALA A 59 -28.09 -14.07 -40.34
CA ALA A 59 -26.78 -14.38 -40.91
C ALA A 59 -25.64 -13.90 -39.99
N ASP A 60 -25.66 -12.62 -39.58
CA ASP A 60 -24.63 -12.02 -38.74
C ASP A 60 -24.61 -12.62 -37.33
N GLY A 61 -25.80 -12.85 -36.73
CA GLY A 61 -25.89 -13.49 -35.41
C GLY A 61 -25.41 -14.94 -35.40
N ILE A 62 -25.74 -15.71 -36.44
CA ILE A 62 -25.26 -17.09 -36.62
C ILE A 62 -23.72 -17.08 -36.77
N LYS A 63 -23.20 -16.17 -37.59
CA LYS A 63 -21.77 -16.03 -37.80
C LYS A 63 -21.06 -15.71 -36.49
N GLN A 64 -21.48 -14.67 -35.80
CA GLN A 64 -20.89 -14.23 -34.54
C GLN A 64 -20.92 -15.30 -33.45
N GLU A 65 -22.07 -15.99 -33.26
CA GLU A 65 -22.18 -17.05 -32.26
C GLU A 65 -21.38 -18.30 -32.67
N SER A 66 -21.25 -18.57 -33.98
CA SER A 66 -20.39 -19.64 -34.46
C SER A 66 -18.90 -19.33 -34.25
N GLU A 67 -18.46 -18.10 -34.47
CA GLU A 67 -17.12 -17.63 -34.17
C GLU A 67 -16.79 -17.83 -32.68
N GLN A 68 -17.70 -17.44 -31.80
CA GLN A 68 -17.52 -17.60 -30.35
C GLN A 68 -17.51 -19.08 -29.94
N ALA A 69 -18.41 -19.91 -30.50
CA ALA A 69 -18.47 -21.33 -30.18
C ALA A 69 -17.22 -22.08 -30.66
N CYS A 70 -16.73 -21.77 -31.88
CA CYS A 70 -15.48 -22.31 -32.40
C CYS A 70 -14.28 -21.86 -31.56
N PHE A 71 -14.21 -20.59 -31.21
CA PHE A 71 -13.15 -20.06 -30.35
C PHE A 71 -13.10 -20.77 -28.99
N ARG A 72 -14.25 -20.87 -28.29
CA ARG A 72 -14.35 -21.55 -26.98
C ARG A 72 -13.86 -23.01 -27.04
N LYS A 73 -14.03 -23.68 -28.17
CA LYS A 73 -13.58 -25.07 -28.37
C LYS A 73 -12.08 -25.15 -28.70
N LEU A 74 -11.63 -24.30 -29.63
CA LEU A 74 -10.30 -24.43 -30.23
C LEU A 74 -9.19 -23.73 -29.42
N TYR A 75 -9.51 -22.63 -28.72
CA TYR A 75 -8.52 -21.91 -27.93
C TYR A 75 -7.83 -22.77 -26.84
N PRO A 76 -8.55 -23.53 -26.00
CA PRO A 76 -7.90 -24.44 -25.03
C PRO A 76 -7.07 -25.53 -25.68
N GLN A 77 -7.45 -25.98 -26.88
CA GLN A 77 -6.69 -26.99 -27.64
C GLN A 77 -5.40 -26.36 -28.18
N ALA A 78 -5.50 -25.13 -28.71
CA ALA A 78 -4.35 -24.39 -29.23
C ALA A 78 -3.30 -24.11 -28.14
N LEU A 79 -3.72 -23.77 -26.93
CA LEU A 79 -2.83 -23.59 -25.77
C LEU A 79 -2.05 -24.87 -25.45
N LYS A 80 -2.74 -26.02 -25.45
CA LYS A 80 -2.11 -27.35 -25.21
C LYS A 80 -1.13 -27.72 -26.30
N GLU A 81 -1.50 -27.52 -27.58
CA GLU A 81 -0.67 -27.85 -28.73
C GLU A 81 0.60 -26.96 -28.77
N ALA A 82 0.46 -25.68 -28.44
CA ALA A 82 1.55 -24.73 -28.34
C ALA A 82 2.39 -24.85 -27.06
N ALA A 83 2.00 -25.70 -26.11
CA ALA A 83 2.57 -25.80 -24.76
C ALA A 83 2.70 -24.43 -24.07
N VAL A 84 1.63 -23.63 -24.11
CA VAL A 84 1.56 -22.30 -23.50
C VAL A 84 0.65 -22.33 -22.27
N GLU A 85 1.19 -21.89 -21.14
CA GLU A 85 0.44 -21.62 -19.92
C GLU A 85 0.02 -20.16 -19.90
N PRO A 86 -1.27 -19.81 -20.14
CA PRO A 86 -1.72 -18.44 -20.20
C PRO A 86 -1.87 -17.85 -18.81
N LEU A 87 -1.45 -16.60 -18.63
CA LEU A 87 -1.83 -15.77 -17.49
C LEU A 87 -3.14 -15.05 -17.77
N GLU A 88 -3.26 -14.43 -18.94
CA GLU A 88 -4.43 -13.73 -19.38
C GLU A 88 -4.54 -13.77 -20.92
N LEU A 89 -5.76 -13.81 -21.45
CA LEU A 89 -6.06 -13.58 -22.85
C LEU A 89 -6.28 -12.07 -23.04
N THR A 90 -5.32 -11.36 -23.62
CA THR A 90 -5.37 -9.91 -23.77
C THR A 90 -6.14 -9.45 -24.99
N GLY A 91 -6.23 -10.31 -26.03
CA GLY A 91 -6.95 -9.96 -27.25
C GLY A 91 -7.12 -11.11 -28.22
N VAL A 92 -8.09 -10.94 -29.14
CA VAL A 92 -8.31 -11.86 -30.27
C VAL A 92 -8.45 -10.99 -31.51
N THR A 93 -7.61 -11.24 -32.51
CA THR A 93 -7.59 -10.52 -33.78
C THR A 93 -7.69 -11.49 -34.96
N ASP A 94 -7.82 -10.98 -36.16
CA ASP A 94 -7.83 -11.74 -37.44
C ASP A 94 -8.86 -12.89 -37.47
N VAL A 95 -10.01 -12.68 -36.82
CA VAL A 95 -11.07 -13.67 -36.74
C VAL A 95 -11.76 -13.81 -38.10
N GLN A 96 -11.66 -15.00 -38.69
CA GLN A 96 -12.30 -15.30 -39.98
C GLN A 96 -12.96 -16.67 -39.89
N LEU A 97 -14.28 -16.71 -40.08
CA LEU A 97 -15.07 -17.91 -40.15
C LEU A 97 -15.70 -18.06 -41.53
N ASP A 98 -15.35 -19.12 -42.19
CA ASP A 98 -16.06 -19.61 -43.39
C ASP A 98 -16.39 -21.08 -43.19
N PRO A 99 -17.69 -21.46 -43.15
CA PRO A 99 -18.09 -22.85 -42.95
C PRO A 99 -17.54 -23.83 -43.98
N ALA A 100 -17.14 -23.35 -45.18
CA ALA A 100 -16.60 -24.18 -46.24
C ALA A 100 -15.08 -24.36 -46.16
N THR A 101 -14.34 -23.34 -45.67
CA THR A 101 -12.87 -23.37 -45.64
C THR A 101 -12.32 -23.56 -44.24
N GLY A 102 -13.01 -23.13 -43.18
CA GLY A 102 -12.58 -23.30 -41.80
C GLY A 102 -12.68 -22.03 -40.96
N PHE A 103 -11.94 -22.04 -39.85
CA PHE A 103 -11.89 -20.94 -38.89
C PHE A 103 -10.44 -20.57 -38.57
N SER A 104 -10.14 -19.29 -38.61
CA SER A 104 -8.84 -18.78 -38.19
C SER A 104 -8.98 -17.62 -37.22
N PHE A 105 -8.04 -17.52 -36.29
CA PHE A 105 -7.94 -16.40 -35.35
C PHE A 105 -6.50 -16.26 -34.85
N THR A 106 -6.16 -15.07 -34.38
CA THR A 106 -4.93 -14.81 -33.65
C THR A 106 -5.28 -14.46 -32.21
N ALA A 107 -4.89 -15.32 -31.26
CA ALA A 107 -5.03 -15.02 -29.83
C ALA A 107 -3.73 -14.39 -29.31
N ILE A 108 -3.87 -13.23 -28.65
CA ILE A 108 -2.77 -12.56 -27.96
C ILE A 108 -2.87 -12.95 -26.51
N VAL A 109 -1.85 -13.65 -26.03
CA VAL A 109 -1.85 -14.32 -24.72
C VAL A 109 -0.68 -13.84 -23.90
N GLU A 110 -0.94 -13.42 -22.70
CA GLU A 110 0.09 -13.06 -21.74
C GLU A 110 0.61 -14.31 -21.05
N VAL A 111 1.95 -14.42 -20.92
CA VAL A 111 2.65 -15.59 -20.37
C VAL A 111 3.64 -15.17 -19.28
N ARG A 112 4.11 -16.14 -18.51
CA ARG A 112 5.16 -15.90 -17.51
C ARG A 112 6.45 -15.45 -18.20
N PRO A 113 7.20 -14.50 -17.61
CA PRO A 113 8.47 -14.04 -18.16
C PRO A 113 9.54 -15.15 -18.12
N GLU A 114 10.32 -15.23 -19.18
CA GLU A 114 11.54 -16.04 -19.21
C GLU A 114 12.72 -15.15 -18.87
N PHE A 115 13.41 -15.42 -17.77
CA PHE A 115 14.56 -14.64 -17.33
C PHE A 115 15.60 -15.51 -16.65
N SER A 116 16.85 -15.03 -16.60
CA SER A 116 17.92 -15.66 -15.85
C SER A 116 17.96 -15.12 -14.43
N LEU A 117 17.97 -16.00 -13.42
CA LEU A 117 18.09 -15.60 -12.03
C LEU A 117 19.34 -14.74 -11.80
N PRO A 118 19.21 -13.56 -11.16
CA PRO A 118 20.37 -12.77 -10.78
C PRO A 118 21.22 -13.52 -9.73
N LYS A 119 22.47 -13.13 -9.59
CA LYS A 119 23.31 -13.63 -8.48
C LYS A 119 22.78 -13.08 -7.16
N TYR A 120 22.05 -13.92 -6.43
CA TYR A 120 21.42 -13.60 -5.15
C TYR A 120 22.24 -13.99 -3.92
N LYS A 121 23.25 -14.86 -4.07
CA LYS A 121 24.18 -15.22 -2.98
C LYS A 121 25.28 -14.17 -2.84
N LYS A 122 25.71 -13.92 -1.58
CA LYS A 122 26.79 -12.97 -1.23
C LYS A 122 26.49 -11.53 -1.69
N LEU A 123 25.28 -11.08 -1.48
CA LEU A 123 24.94 -9.67 -1.68
C LEU A 123 25.64 -8.81 -0.63
N ALA A 124 26.12 -7.63 -1.05
CA ALA A 124 26.76 -6.67 -0.14
C ALA A 124 25.67 -5.90 0.62
N VAL A 125 25.18 -6.47 1.71
CA VAL A 125 24.16 -5.86 2.58
C VAL A 125 24.84 -5.35 3.84
N LYS A 126 24.64 -4.07 4.17
CA LYS A 126 25.25 -3.46 5.35
C LYS A 126 24.34 -3.62 6.55
N ALA A 127 24.87 -4.20 7.62
CA ALA A 127 24.22 -4.19 8.93
C ALA A 127 24.31 -2.79 9.51
N GLY A 128 23.23 -2.33 10.13
CA GLY A 128 23.20 -1.10 10.91
C GLY A 128 23.77 -1.29 12.32
N ASP A 129 23.98 -0.18 13.03
CA ASP A 129 24.32 -0.21 14.44
C ASP A 129 23.03 -0.41 15.27
N THR A 130 22.93 -1.54 15.94
CA THR A 130 21.80 -1.89 16.82
C THR A 130 22.09 -1.58 18.29
N THR A 131 23.21 -0.94 18.58
CA THR A 131 23.63 -0.64 19.95
C THR A 131 22.76 0.44 20.57
N VAL A 132 22.11 0.14 21.66
CA VAL A 132 21.31 1.10 22.43
C VAL A 132 22.19 1.80 23.46
N LYS A 133 22.31 3.13 23.35
CA LYS A 133 23.07 3.94 24.29
C LYS A 133 22.29 4.21 25.55
N ASP A 134 23.00 4.36 26.69
CA ASP A 134 22.39 4.65 27.99
C ASP A 134 21.54 5.93 27.95
N GLU A 135 22.01 6.96 27.20
CA GLU A 135 21.28 8.21 27.06
C GLU A 135 19.88 7.99 26.44
N ALA A 136 19.75 7.08 25.48
CA ALA A 136 18.45 6.76 24.87
C ALA A 136 17.50 6.09 25.86
N VAL A 137 18.04 5.22 26.74
CA VAL A 137 17.27 4.55 27.79
C VAL A 137 16.77 5.59 28.82
N GLU A 138 17.65 6.52 29.25
CA GLU A 138 17.25 7.56 30.22
C GLU A 138 16.25 8.54 29.60
N GLN A 139 16.41 8.91 28.35
CA GLN A 139 15.43 9.76 27.63
C GLN A 139 14.06 9.07 27.56
N GLN A 140 14.02 7.78 27.24
CA GLN A 140 12.77 7.02 27.18
C GLN A 140 12.14 6.85 28.56
N LEU A 141 12.97 6.66 29.61
CA LEU A 141 12.51 6.58 31.00
C LEU A 141 11.88 7.91 31.44
N GLU A 142 12.53 9.05 31.10
CA GLU A 142 12.00 10.36 31.43
C GLU A 142 10.69 10.66 30.68
N GLN A 143 10.61 10.33 29.39
CA GLN A 143 9.35 10.42 28.63
C GLN A 143 8.25 9.59 29.26
N PHE A 144 8.58 8.37 29.73
CA PHE A 144 7.62 7.52 30.41
C PHE A 144 7.19 8.12 31.76
N ARG A 145 8.10 8.73 32.53
CA ARG A 145 7.78 9.47 33.76
C ARG A 145 6.86 10.67 33.50
N VAL A 146 7.08 11.39 32.40
CA VAL A 146 6.22 12.51 31.95
C VAL A 146 4.79 12.06 31.72
N ALA A 147 4.57 10.85 31.22
CA ALA A 147 3.20 10.31 31.00
C ALA A 147 2.40 10.17 32.31
N PHE A 148 3.06 10.09 33.47
CA PHE A 148 2.43 10.05 34.80
C PHE A 148 2.44 11.43 35.50
N ALA A 149 2.84 12.50 34.81
CA ALA A 149 2.84 13.84 35.37
C ALA A 149 1.42 14.32 35.74
N LYS A 150 1.33 15.07 36.82
CA LYS A 150 0.11 15.77 37.23
C LYS A 150 0.25 17.25 36.85
N TYR A 151 -0.88 17.88 36.61
CA TYR A 151 -0.94 19.32 36.33
C TYR A 151 -1.64 20.02 37.51
N GLU A 152 -0.92 20.90 38.18
CA GLU A 152 -1.43 21.68 39.29
C GLU A 152 -1.53 23.15 38.91
N ASP A 153 -2.56 23.85 39.36
CA ASP A 153 -2.70 25.29 39.10
C ASP A 153 -1.52 26.04 39.68
N ALA A 154 -0.92 26.89 38.88
CA ALA A 154 0.25 27.67 39.28
C ALA A 154 -0.07 28.64 40.42
N LYS A 155 0.87 28.80 41.36
CA LYS A 155 0.77 29.75 42.47
C LYS A 155 1.06 31.15 41.99
N GLU A 156 0.57 32.14 42.75
CA GLU A 156 0.83 33.55 42.47
C GLU A 156 2.33 33.85 42.44
N GLY A 157 2.81 34.50 41.39
CA GLY A 157 4.23 34.87 41.24
C GLY A 157 5.10 33.81 40.53
N GLU A 158 4.62 32.60 40.29
CA GLU A 158 5.35 31.60 39.53
C GLU A 158 5.46 31.97 38.05
N THR A 159 6.49 31.46 37.39
CA THR A 159 6.76 31.66 35.96
C THR A 159 6.58 30.36 35.18
N ILE A 160 6.14 30.47 33.92
CA ILE A 160 5.95 29.37 33.01
C ILE A 160 7.28 28.68 32.72
N GLY A 161 7.31 27.36 32.86
CA GLY A 161 8.45 26.49 32.57
C GLY A 161 8.15 25.49 31.44
N ASP A 162 9.16 24.65 31.12
CA ASP A 162 9.03 23.59 30.13
C ASP A 162 8.01 22.52 30.58
N GLY A 163 7.15 22.17 29.68
CA GLY A 163 6.11 21.16 29.90
C GLY A 163 4.88 21.66 30.63
N ASP A 164 4.83 22.91 31.09
CA ASP A 164 3.65 23.49 31.68
C ASP A 164 2.52 23.65 30.65
N PHE A 165 1.28 23.62 31.13
CA PHE A 165 0.10 23.75 30.28
C PHE A 165 -0.50 25.15 30.45
N VAL A 166 -0.41 25.96 29.39
CA VAL A 166 -0.65 27.41 29.45
C VAL A 166 -1.94 27.78 28.72
N ASN A 167 -2.74 28.63 29.38
CA ASN A 167 -3.92 29.30 28.80
C ASN A 167 -3.53 30.74 28.49
N PHE A 168 -3.62 31.14 27.24
CA PHE A 168 -3.27 32.47 26.81
C PHE A 168 -4.14 32.94 25.63
N ASP A 169 -4.21 34.26 25.48
CA ASP A 169 -4.74 34.91 24.29
C ASP A 169 -3.59 35.28 23.38
N TYR A 170 -3.78 35.14 22.08
CA TYR A 170 -2.83 35.66 21.11
C TYR A 170 -3.54 36.28 19.90
N LYS A 171 -2.89 37.30 19.33
CA LYS A 171 -3.36 38.04 18.15
C LYS A 171 -2.19 38.27 17.22
N GLY A 172 -2.25 37.81 15.98
CA GLY A 172 -1.23 37.99 14.97
C GLY A 172 -1.53 39.14 14.03
N GLN A 173 -0.47 39.88 13.66
CA GLN A 173 -0.50 41.00 12.71
C GLN A 173 0.64 40.88 11.70
N LEU A 174 0.40 41.34 10.48
CA LEU A 174 1.41 41.47 9.44
C LEU A 174 1.46 42.94 9.00
N ASN A 175 2.57 43.64 9.25
CA ASN A 175 2.71 45.05 8.94
C ASN A 175 1.59 45.93 9.54
N GLY A 176 1.11 45.63 10.74
CA GLY A 176 0.04 46.32 11.43
C GLY A 176 -1.40 45.95 11.01
N GLN A 177 -1.59 45.05 10.04
CA GLN A 177 -2.89 44.51 9.67
C GLN A 177 -3.16 43.18 10.40
N PRO A 178 -4.35 42.96 10.97
CA PRO A 178 -4.70 41.70 11.61
C PRO A 178 -4.62 40.53 10.62
N LEU A 179 -4.06 39.40 11.03
CA LEU A 179 -3.99 38.19 10.19
C LEU A 179 -5.37 37.64 9.84
N SER A 180 -6.37 37.90 10.67
CA SER A 180 -7.78 37.54 10.40
C SER A 180 -8.36 38.17 9.12
N GLU A 181 -7.82 39.31 8.67
CA GLU A 181 -8.20 39.97 7.43
C GLU A 181 -7.43 39.45 6.21
N ILE A 182 -6.21 38.93 6.44
CA ILE A 182 -5.29 38.47 5.40
C ILE A 182 -5.52 36.98 5.08
N VAL A 183 -5.74 36.16 6.13
CA VAL A 183 -5.90 34.71 6.04
C VAL A 183 -7.07 34.21 6.89
N PRO A 184 -8.33 34.63 6.60
CA PRO A 184 -9.49 34.36 7.45
C PRO A 184 -9.77 32.88 7.68
N ASP A 185 -9.38 32.02 6.76
CA ASP A 185 -9.56 30.57 6.83
C ASP A 185 -8.59 29.87 7.80
N GLN A 186 -7.52 30.55 8.21
CA GLN A 186 -6.46 30.02 9.09
C GLN A 186 -6.60 30.54 10.53
N LYS A 187 -7.73 30.27 11.16
CA LYS A 187 -8.07 30.77 12.51
C LYS A 187 -6.98 30.50 13.54
N ALA A 188 -6.35 29.32 13.48
CA ALA A 188 -5.30 28.94 14.43
C ALA A 188 -4.03 29.81 14.33
N VAL A 189 -3.80 30.50 13.21
CA VAL A 189 -2.64 31.39 13.00
C VAL A 189 -3.02 32.84 13.30
N CYS A 190 -4.27 33.21 13.04
CA CYS A 190 -4.76 34.59 13.20
C CYS A 190 -4.79 35.06 14.65
N GLY A 191 -5.27 34.19 15.54
CA GLY A 191 -5.45 34.51 16.95
C GLY A 191 -6.54 33.67 17.61
N ALA A 192 -6.47 33.54 18.92
CA ALA A 192 -7.50 32.91 19.72
C ALA A 192 -7.51 33.51 21.13
N GLU A 193 -8.68 33.43 21.78
CA GLU A 193 -8.85 33.77 23.18
C GLU A 193 -8.96 32.48 24.00
N GLY A 194 -8.24 32.38 25.12
CA GLY A 194 -8.26 31.22 26.00
C GLY A 194 -7.70 29.95 25.38
N PHE A 195 -6.70 30.09 24.53
CA PHE A 195 -6.07 28.94 23.89
C PHE A 195 -5.16 28.20 24.89
N TRP A 196 -5.35 26.89 24.96
CA TRP A 196 -4.51 26.02 25.79
C TRP A 196 -3.47 25.30 24.96
N THR A 197 -2.21 25.43 25.38
CA THR A 197 -1.11 24.65 24.79
C THR A 197 -0.14 24.21 25.86
N GLN A 198 0.62 23.15 25.57
CA GLN A 198 1.75 22.72 26.39
C GLN A 198 3.02 23.40 25.90
N ILE A 199 3.89 23.80 26.82
CA ILE A 199 5.21 24.37 26.49
C ILE A 199 6.16 23.23 26.13
N GLU A 200 6.00 22.69 24.94
CA GLU A 200 6.76 21.58 24.39
C GLU A 200 6.92 21.77 22.88
N ASP A 201 8.07 21.42 22.33
CA ASP A 201 8.36 21.58 20.92
C ASP A 201 7.36 20.84 20.03
N GLY A 202 6.93 21.48 18.95
CA GLY A 202 5.93 20.92 18.02
C GLY A 202 4.47 21.06 18.44
N ARG A 203 4.17 21.60 19.64
CA ARG A 203 2.79 21.83 20.09
C ARG A 203 2.18 23.11 19.57
N PHE A 204 2.99 24.11 19.28
CA PHE A 204 2.59 25.39 18.70
C PHE A 204 3.78 26.06 18.00
N LEU A 205 3.62 27.32 17.58
CA LEU A 205 4.69 28.11 16.94
C LEU A 205 5.89 28.24 17.87
N PRO A 206 7.12 27.86 17.47
CA PRO A 206 8.27 27.77 18.35
C PRO A 206 8.62 29.12 19.05
N GLU A 207 8.51 30.24 18.30
CA GLU A 207 8.81 31.56 18.81
C GLU A 207 7.81 32.00 19.88
N ILE A 208 6.54 31.61 19.74
CA ILE A 208 5.49 31.86 20.75
C ILE A 208 5.77 31.04 21.99
N LEU A 209 6.07 29.75 21.86
CA LEU A 209 6.42 28.89 22.98
C LEU A 209 7.63 29.42 23.74
N ALA A 210 8.67 29.86 23.01
CA ALA A 210 9.85 30.48 23.60
C ALA A 210 9.53 31.82 24.30
N ALA A 211 8.60 32.58 23.75
CA ALA A 211 8.19 33.87 24.35
C ALA A 211 7.36 33.70 25.62
N LEU A 212 6.56 32.62 25.72
CA LEU A 212 5.75 32.28 26.89
C LEU A 212 6.59 31.76 28.05
N LYS A 213 7.73 31.14 27.81
CA LYS A 213 8.65 30.69 28.88
C LYS A 213 9.13 31.89 29.71
N GLY A 214 9.01 31.76 31.03
CA GLY A 214 9.37 32.79 31.99
C GLY A 214 8.33 33.87 32.25
N MET A 215 7.22 33.92 31.47
CA MET A 215 6.07 34.81 31.75
C MET A 215 5.25 34.34 32.96
N LYS A 216 4.54 35.29 33.55
CA LYS A 216 3.61 35.02 34.67
C LYS A 216 2.16 35.14 34.24
N ALA A 217 1.26 34.59 35.04
CA ALA A 217 -0.17 34.78 34.85
C ALA A 217 -0.52 36.29 34.92
N GLY A 218 -1.34 36.77 33.99
CA GLY A 218 -1.73 38.15 33.80
C GLY A 218 -0.73 39.00 33.01
N GLU A 219 0.42 38.46 32.61
CA GLU A 219 1.43 39.21 31.88
C GLU A 219 1.12 39.25 30.37
N THR A 220 1.39 40.40 29.74
CA THR A 220 1.23 40.62 28.31
C THR A 220 2.58 40.91 27.67
N LYS A 221 2.90 40.21 26.59
CA LYS A 221 4.11 40.45 25.78
C LYS A 221 3.69 40.83 24.37
N LYS A 222 4.17 42.00 23.92
CA LYS A 222 3.91 42.50 22.56
C LYS A 222 5.12 42.27 21.67
N GLU A 223 4.89 42.31 20.36
CA GLU A 223 5.94 42.23 19.34
C GLU A 223 6.75 40.93 19.39
N VAL A 224 6.08 39.79 19.58
CA VAL A 224 6.72 38.49 19.41
C VAL A 224 6.73 38.15 17.92
N VAL A 225 7.94 38.22 17.34
CA VAL A 225 8.14 38.01 15.91
C VAL A 225 8.16 36.52 15.59
N VAL A 226 7.24 36.04 14.75
CA VAL A 226 7.20 34.67 14.22
C VAL A 226 7.57 34.73 12.75
N LYS A 227 8.57 33.97 12.34
CA LYS A 227 9.01 33.89 10.95
C LYS A 227 8.46 32.62 10.30
N PHE A 228 7.59 32.78 9.30
CA PHE A 228 7.08 31.68 8.52
C PHE A 228 8.08 31.23 7.46
N PRO A 229 8.35 29.93 7.28
CA PRO A 229 9.24 29.42 6.26
C PRO A 229 8.68 29.64 4.84
N ASP A 230 9.56 29.51 3.82
CA ASP A 230 9.21 29.77 2.41
C ASP A 230 8.25 28.72 1.82
N ASP A 231 8.11 27.59 2.47
CA ASP A 231 7.18 26.49 2.13
C ASP A 231 5.92 26.48 3.00
N ALA A 232 5.75 27.48 3.93
CA ALA A 232 4.57 27.54 4.78
C ALA A 232 3.28 27.74 3.99
N ALA A 233 2.23 27.08 4.42
CA ALA A 233 0.86 27.38 4.01
C ALA A 233 0.21 28.27 5.09
N PRO A 234 -0.57 29.29 4.72
CA PRO A 234 -0.98 29.71 3.39
C PRO A 234 0.08 30.58 2.66
N GLU A 235 -0.03 30.64 1.32
CA GLU A 235 0.90 31.44 0.47
C GLU A 235 1.08 32.89 0.91
N ALA A 236 0.03 33.48 1.46
CA ALA A 236 0.05 34.87 1.96
C ALA A 236 1.09 35.11 3.07
N LEU A 237 1.53 34.06 3.78
CA LEU A 237 2.48 34.14 4.91
C LEU A 237 3.88 33.61 4.57
N LYS A 238 4.09 33.02 3.40
CA LYS A 238 5.39 32.45 2.98
C LYS A 238 6.53 33.46 3.09
N GLY A 239 7.58 33.10 3.83
CA GLY A 239 8.77 33.90 4.01
C GLY A 239 8.55 35.19 4.79
N LYS A 240 7.37 35.45 5.35
CA LYS A 240 7.02 36.68 6.06
C LYS A 240 7.21 36.54 7.55
N SER A 241 7.51 37.69 8.21
CA SER A 241 7.56 37.80 9.66
C SER A 241 6.27 38.48 10.14
N CYS A 242 5.60 37.86 11.10
CA CYS A 242 4.36 38.36 11.69
C CYS A 242 4.61 38.68 13.17
N ASP A 243 3.99 39.76 13.64
CA ASP A 243 4.06 40.19 15.02
C ASP A 243 2.87 39.65 15.81
N TYR A 244 3.14 39.08 16.99
CA TYR A 244 2.11 38.54 17.86
C TYR A 244 2.11 39.27 19.20
N GLU A 245 0.89 39.56 19.67
CA GLU A 245 0.63 39.97 21.04
C GLU A 245 0.11 38.75 21.81
N LEU A 246 0.76 38.45 22.96
CA LEU A 246 0.46 37.33 23.83
C LEU A 246 0.02 37.84 25.19
N THR A 247 -1.10 37.29 25.74
CA THR A 247 -1.56 37.60 27.11
C THR A 247 -1.81 36.29 27.85
N VAL A 248 -1.03 36.01 28.87
CA VAL A 248 -1.19 34.79 29.70
C VAL A 248 -2.34 34.99 30.66
N LYS A 249 -3.34 34.09 30.63
CA LYS A 249 -4.45 34.07 31.60
C LYS A 249 -4.13 33.25 32.84
N SER A 250 -3.70 32.04 32.63
CA SER A 250 -3.36 31.09 33.70
C SER A 250 -2.46 30.02 33.14
N PHE A 251 -1.82 29.26 33.99
CA PHE A 251 -1.12 28.05 33.58
C PHE A 251 -1.14 27.00 34.68
N ARG A 252 -0.94 25.77 34.27
CA ARG A 252 -0.80 24.64 35.17
C ARG A 252 0.60 24.09 35.08
N ARG A 253 1.23 23.98 36.23
CA ARG A 253 2.56 23.43 36.37
C ARG A 253 2.57 21.94 36.17
N ARG A 254 3.47 21.44 35.34
CA ARG A 254 3.72 20.01 35.23
C ARG A 254 4.53 19.53 36.43
N VAL A 255 3.93 18.71 37.26
CA VAL A 255 4.59 18.10 38.43
C VAL A 255 4.88 16.63 38.11
N LEU A 256 6.15 16.28 37.99
CA LEU A 256 6.59 14.91 37.77
C LEU A 256 6.40 14.11 39.08
N PRO A 257 5.97 12.83 38.98
CA PRO A 257 5.86 11.99 40.16
C PRO A 257 7.24 11.69 40.75
N ASP A 258 7.30 11.57 42.08
CA ASP A 258 8.44 10.99 42.74
C ASP A 258 8.63 9.52 42.35
N ASP A 259 9.80 8.95 42.64
CA ASP A 259 10.14 7.58 42.23
C ASP A 259 9.13 6.56 42.72
N LYS A 260 8.62 6.71 43.95
CA LYS A 260 7.66 5.78 44.57
C LYS A 260 6.32 5.83 43.80
N THR A 261 5.75 7.02 43.61
CA THR A 261 4.48 7.20 42.91
C THR A 261 4.60 6.76 41.43
N PHE A 262 5.78 7.02 40.83
CA PHE A 262 6.06 6.61 39.46
C PHE A 262 6.10 5.07 39.33
N LEU A 263 6.84 4.39 40.22
CA LEU A 263 6.94 2.93 40.21
C LEU A 263 5.58 2.24 40.50
N GLU A 264 4.79 2.79 41.43
CA GLU A 264 3.43 2.33 41.68
C GLU A 264 2.54 2.46 40.44
N GLY A 265 2.58 3.61 39.77
CA GLY A 265 1.83 3.88 38.54
C GLY A 265 2.27 3.01 37.37
N ALA A 266 3.56 2.81 37.22
CA ALA A 266 4.17 1.96 36.19
C ALA A 266 4.05 0.45 36.50
N LYS A 267 3.61 0.08 37.71
CA LYS A 267 3.58 -1.30 38.20
C LYS A 267 4.93 -2.00 38.10
N ALA A 268 6.00 -1.29 38.41
CA ALA A 268 7.37 -1.77 38.33
C ALA A 268 7.99 -1.92 39.72
N GLU A 269 8.88 -2.90 39.87
CA GLU A 269 9.54 -3.20 41.13
C GLU A 269 10.63 -2.19 41.46
N SER A 270 11.34 -1.68 40.47
CA SER A 270 12.43 -0.72 40.63
C SER A 270 12.71 0.08 39.33
N LEU A 271 13.42 1.21 39.49
CA LEU A 271 13.89 1.98 38.33
C LEU A 271 14.86 1.17 37.47
N ASP A 272 15.68 0.31 38.05
CA ASP A 272 16.61 -0.52 37.29
C ASP A 272 15.88 -1.61 36.48
N ALA A 273 14.78 -2.15 37.01
CA ALA A 273 13.92 -3.04 36.25
C ALA A 273 13.29 -2.34 35.05
N LEU A 274 12.79 -1.10 35.25
CA LEU A 274 12.26 -0.28 34.15
C LEU A 274 13.33 0.06 33.09
N ARG A 275 14.54 0.43 33.53
CA ARG A 275 15.66 0.67 32.61
C ARG A 275 15.98 -0.57 31.78
N LYS A 276 15.99 -1.72 32.42
CA LYS A 276 16.21 -2.98 31.71
C LYS A 276 15.11 -3.27 30.71
N ASP A 277 13.85 -3.15 31.08
CA ASP A 277 12.73 -3.39 30.19
C ASP A 277 12.70 -2.41 28.99
N ILE A 278 13.05 -1.13 29.25
CA ILE A 278 13.17 -0.13 28.21
C ILE A 278 14.32 -0.48 27.26
N ARG A 279 15.48 -0.86 27.81
CA ARG A 279 16.65 -1.28 27.00
C ARG A 279 16.32 -2.46 26.13
N ASP A 280 15.76 -3.52 26.71
CA ASP A 280 15.38 -4.74 26.00
C ASP A 280 14.42 -4.42 24.84
N ARG A 281 13.47 -3.51 25.06
CA ARG A 281 12.54 -3.03 24.02
C ARG A 281 13.24 -2.25 22.90
N LEU A 282 14.09 -1.31 23.27
CA LEU A 282 14.85 -0.50 22.30
C LEU A 282 15.80 -1.37 21.46
N GLU A 283 16.45 -2.35 22.09
CA GLU A 283 17.32 -3.31 21.37
C GLU A 283 16.51 -4.17 20.40
N GLN A 284 15.36 -4.68 20.81
CA GLN A 284 14.48 -5.42 19.90
C GLN A 284 13.99 -4.55 18.73
N GLN A 285 13.64 -3.28 18.99
CA GLN A 285 13.25 -2.35 17.94
C GLN A 285 14.42 -2.05 16.98
N ALA A 286 15.61 -1.84 17.50
CA ALA A 286 16.80 -1.60 16.69
C ALA A 286 17.14 -2.82 15.81
N ILE A 287 17.07 -4.03 16.38
CA ILE A 287 17.28 -5.27 15.62
C ILE A 287 16.24 -5.46 14.54
N ALA A 288 14.96 -5.21 14.84
CA ALA A 288 13.88 -5.32 13.88
C ALA A 288 14.04 -4.28 12.73
N ALA A 289 14.40 -3.05 13.08
CA ALA A 289 14.66 -1.98 12.10
C ALA A 289 15.89 -2.29 11.22
N ASP A 290 16.95 -2.85 11.79
CA ASP A 290 18.12 -3.29 11.02
C ASP A 290 17.77 -4.43 10.07
N LEU A 291 17.01 -5.42 10.54
CA LEU A 291 16.56 -6.53 9.70
C LEU A 291 15.73 -6.03 8.50
N GLU A 292 14.80 -5.11 8.75
CA GLU A 292 13.97 -4.50 7.70
C GLU A 292 14.83 -3.69 6.72
N ASN A 293 15.79 -2.91 7.21
CA ASN A 293 16.73 -2.18 6.37
C ASN A 293 17.57 -3.12 5.49
N ARG A 294 18.07 -4.22 6.05
CA ARG A 294 18.81 -5.23 5.29
C ARG A 294 17.93 -5.92 4.25
N ARG A 295 16.66 -6.21 4.56
CA ARG A 295 15.69 -6.73 3.60
C ARG A 295 15.52 -5.77 2.43
N ASN A 296 15.31 -4.51 2.70
CA ASN A 296 15.15 -3.49 1.66
C ASN A 296 16.40 -3.35 0.79
N GLN A 297 17.62 -3.35 1.39
CA GLN A 297 18.87 -3.34 0.64
C GLN A 297 19.01 -4.59 -0.26
N ALA A 298 18.65 -5.77 0.24
CA ALA A 298 18.71 -7.01 -0.54
C ALA A 298 17.73 -6.97 -1.73
N ILE A 299 16.50 -6.48 -1.50
CA ILE A 299 15.49 -6.29 -2.54
C ILE A 299 15.99 -5.33 -3.62
N ASP A 300 16.51 -4.18 -3.24
CA ASP A 300 17.06 -3.19 -4.16
C ASP A 300 18.20 -3.77 -5.00
N LEU A 301 19.08 -4.55 -4.38
CA LEU A 301 20.19 -5.18 -5.09
C LEU A 301 19.74 -6.29 -6.05
N LEU A 302 18.70 -7.04 -5.70
CA LEU A 302 18.10 -8.04 -6.59
C LEU A 302 17.43 -7.37 -7.80
N LEU A 303 16.62 -6.33 -7.56
CA LEU A 303 15.93 -5.60 -8.62
C LEU A 303 16.90 -4.90 -9.59
N LYS A 304 17.98 -4.31 -9.08
CA LYS A 304 19.01 -3.67 -9.93
C LYS A 304 19.77 -4.66 -10.82
N LYS A 305 19.84 -5.93 -10.42
CA LYS A 305 20.54 -6.98 -11.19
C LYS A 305 19.64 -7.76 -12.13
N ALA A 306 18.34 -7.59 -12.04
CA ALA A 306 17.35 -8.30 -12.84
C ALA A 306 16.54 -7.28 -13.65
N ASP A 307 16.78 -7.25 -14.95
CA ASP A 307 16.03 -6.42 -15.89
C ASP A 307 15.34 -7.34 -16.90
N PHE A 308 14.03 -7.49 -16.74
CA PHE A 308 13.16 -8.26 -17.63
C PHE A 308 11.74 -7.68 -17.60
N ASP A 309 11.02 -7.90 -18.67
CA ASP A 309 9.64 -7.46 -18.79
C ASP A 309 8.74 -8.28 -17.87
N VAL A 310 7.71 -7.63 -17.36
CA VAL A 310 6.72 -8.25 -16.47
C VAL A 310 5.32 -8.19 -17.10
N PRO A 311 4.45 -9.17 -16.81
CA PRO A 311 3.10 -9.21 -17.37
C PRO A 311 2.27 -7.98 -16.98
N GLU A 312 1.68 -7.31 -17.97
CA GLU A 312 0.90 -6.09 -17.76
C GLU A 312 -0.37 -6.32 -16.91
N SER A 313 -1.01 -7.49 -17.05
CA SER A 313 -2.18 -7.85 -16.25
C SER A 313 -1.86 -7.88 -14.75
N LEU A 314 -0.68 -8.42 -14.40
CA LEU A 314 -0.21 -8.47 -13.02
C LEU A 314 0.17 -7.08 -12.51
N VAL A 315 0.85 -6.27 -13.34
CA VAL A 315 1.18 -4.88 -13.01
C VAL A 315 -0.10 -4.08 -12.77
N ARG A 316 -1.07 -4.15 -13.66
CA ARG A 316 -2.37 -3.47 -13.52
C ARG A 316 -3.08 -3.86 -12.24
N ARG A 317 -3.14 -5.17 -11.92
CA ARG A 317 -3.75 -5.66 -10.68
C ARG A 317 -3.01 -5.14 -9.44
N GLN A 318 -1.68 -5.17 -9.46
CA GLN A 318 -0.87 -4.69 -8.34
C GLN A 318 -0.97 -3.17 -8.16
N THR A 319 -1.03 -2.40 -9.26
CA THR A 319 -1.28 -0.96 -9.25
C THR A 319 -2.63 -0.64 -8.59
N GLN A 320 -3.68 -1.38 -8.96
CA GLN A 320 -5.01 -1.20 -8.35
C GLN A 320 -4.99 -1.48 -6.84
N ASN A 321 -4.33 -2.57 -6.42
CA ASN A 321 -4.19 -2.89 -5.00
C ASN A 321 -3.43 -1.80 -4.23
N TYR A 322 -2.33 -1.30 -4.79
CA TYR A 322 -1.55 -0.22 -4.19
C TYR A 322 -2.36 1.08 -4.05
N LEU A 323 -3.10 1.45 -5.09
CA LEU A 323 -3.96 2.65 -5.05
C LEU A 323 -5.11 2.51 -4.03
N GLN A 324 -5.70 1.32 -3.88
CA GLN A 324 -6.71 1.07 -2.86
C GLN A 324 -6.14 1.21 -1.44
N ASP A 325 -4.96 0.65 -1.19
CA ASP A 325 -4.28 0.77 0.10
C ASP A 325 -3.89 2.22 0.40
N LEU A 326 -3.36 2.94 -0.60
CA LEU A 326 -3.03 4.36 -0.50
C LEU A 326 -4.27 5.20 -0.18
N ALA A 327 -5.40 4.96 -0.85
CA ALA A 327 -6.66 5.66 -0.60
C ALA A 327 -7.16 5.43 0.84
N GLN A 328 -7.06 4.19 1.33
CA GLN A 328 -7.42 3.86 2.70
C GLN A 328 -6.51 4.58 3.72
N ARG A 329 -5.20 4.58 3.50
CA ARG A 329 -4.25 5.32 4.36
C ARG A 329 -4.49 6.83 4.32
N ALA A 330 -4.76 7.40 3.15
CA ALA A 330 -5.08 8.81 3.00
C ALA A 330 -6.35 9.20 3.78
N GLN A 331 -7.37 8.35 3.75
CA GLN A 331 -8.59 8.54 4.53
C GLN A 331 -8.31 8.53 6.04
N TYR A 332 -7.49 7.59 6.53
CA TYR A 332 -7.10 7.56 7.95
C TYR A 332 -6.25 8.76 8.35
N ALA A 333 -5.41 9.25 7.44
CA ALA A 333 -4.57 10.45 7.68
C ALA A 333 -5.34 11.77 7.53
N GLY A 334 -6.61 11.75 7.12
CA GLY A 334 -7.43 12.94 6.93
C GLY A 334 -6.96 13.83 5.76
N LEU A 335 -6.28 13.26 4.76
CA LEU A 335 -5.86 14.00 3.57
C LEU A 335 -7.07 14.43 2.75
N SER A 336 -7.04 15.68 2.25
CA SER A 336 -8.12 16.22 1.43
C SER A 336 -8.16 15.57 0.04
N GLY A 337 -9.37 15.42 -0.52
CA GLY A 337 -9.55 14.93 -1.89
C GLY A 337 -8.84 15.80 -2.93
N ASP A 338 -8.76 17.10 -2.69
CA ASP A 338 -8.09 18.07 -3.58
C ASP A 338 -6.58 17.78 -3.70
N TYR A 339 -5.93 17.37 -2.61
CA TYR A 339 -4.51 17.00 -2.64
C TYR A 339 -4.28 15.77 -3.52
N ILE A 340 -5.16 14.77 -3.44
CA ILE A 340 -5.07 13.55 -4.24
C ILE A 340 -5.28 13.87 -5.73
N GLU A 341 -6.26 14.72 -6.05
CA GLU A 341 -6.55 15.11 -7.44
C GLU A 341 -5.40 15.92 -8.06
N GLN A 342 -4.82 16.87 -7.33
CA GLN A 342 -3.67 17.66 -7.79
C GLN A 342 -2.41 16.83 -8.06
N ASN A 343 -2.24 15.71 -7.34
CA ASN A 343 -1.09 14.83 -7.47
C ASN A 343 -1.38 13.52 -8.23
N ARG A 344 -2.55 13.41 -8.85
CA ARG A 344 -3.06 12.17 -9.44
C ARG A 344 -2.09 11.51 -10.44
N GLU A 345 -1.56 12.27 -11.37
CA GLU A 345 -0.62 11.74 -12.39
C GLU A 345 0.65 11.18 -11.75
N LYS A 346 1.20 11.91 -10.78
CA LYS A 346 2.38 11.46 -10.03
C LYS A 346 2.09 10.20 -9.21
N ILE A 347 0.95 10.18 -8.51
CA ILE A 347 0.51 9.02 -7.72
C ILE A 347 0.35 7.79 -8.61
N LEU A 348 -0.23 7.94 -9.81
CA LEU A 348 -0.38 6.84 -10.77
C LEU A 348 0.98 6.34 -11.27
N ALA A 349 1.88 7.23 -11.67
CA ALA A 349 3.22 6.85 -12.14
C ALA A 349 4.04 6.16 -11.04
N ASP A 350 3.99 6.66 -9.81
CA ASP A 350 4.66 6.04 -8.66
C ASP A 350 4.05 4.65 -8.35
N ALA A 351 2.72 4.52 -8.43
CA ALA A 351 2.01 3.26 -8.22
C ALA A 351 2.37 2.21 -9.29
N GLU A 352 2.44 2.61 -10.57
CA GLU A 352 2.85 1.72 -11.66
C GLU A 352 4.30 1.26 -11.51
N ASN A 353 5.23 2.19 -11.22
CA ASN A 353 6.63 1.86 -10.97
C ASN A 353 6.79 0.89 -9.79
N HIS A 354 6.07 1.14 -8.69
CA HIS A 354 6.06 0.24 -7.54
C HIS A 354 5.49 -1.14 -7.90
N ALA A 355 4.41 -1.18 -8.67
CA ALA A 355 3.79 -2.43 -9.11
C ALA A 355 4.74 -3.26 -9.99
N VAL A 356 5.43 -2.62 -10.96
CA VAL A 356 6.44 -3.29 -11.80
C VAL A 356 7.54 -3.91 -10.94
N GLN A 357 8.06 -3.16 -9.95
CA GLN A 357 9.09 -3.66 -9.04
C GLN A 357 8.59 -4.83 -8.19
N GLN A 358 7.38 -4.76 -7.67
CA GLN A 358 6.78 -5.82 -6.85
C GLN A 358 6.54 -7.11 -7.67
N VAL A 359 6.01 -6.99 -8.89
CA VAL A 359 5.82 -8.14 -9.78
C VAL A 359 7.16 -8.74 -10.17
N ARG A 360 8.16 -7.91 -10.51
CA ARG A 360 9.52 -8.38 -10.82
C ARG A 360 10.15 -9.11 -9.65
N LEU A 361 10.04 -8.55 -8.44
CA LEU A 361 10.53 -9.16 -7.21
C LEU A 361 9.88 -10.52 -6.95
N SER A 362 8.55 -10.63 -7.11
CA SER A 362 7.84 -11.89 -6.89
C SER A 362 8.36 -13.01 -7.79
N TYR A 363 8.64 -12.73 -9.08
CA TYR A 363 9.24 -13.72 -9.98
C TYR A 363 10.67 -14.09 -9.60
N ILE A 364 11.48 -13.11 -9.15
CA ILE A 364 12.84 -13.39 -8.68
C ILE A 364 12.80 -14.31 -7.46
N LEU A 365 11.97 -13.99 -6.46
CA LEU A 365 11.85 -14.80 -5.24
C LEU A 365 11.25 -16.18 -5.52
N GLU A 366 10.25 -16.29 -6.41
CA GLU A 366 9.75 -17.59 -6.89
C GLU A 366 10.85 -18.42 -7.56
N GLY A 367 11.68 -17.78 -8.38
CA GLY A 367 12.82 -18.43 -9.01
C GLY A 367 13.88 -18.91 -8.01
N ILE A 368 14.19 -18.09 -6.99
CA ILE A 368 15.10 -18.47 -5.90
C ILE A 368 14.50 -19.63 -5.09
N ALA A 369 13.21 -19.57 -4.77
CA ALA A 369 12.52 -20.62 -4.04
C ALA A 369 12.59 -21.97 -4.77
N LYS A 370 12.46 -21.97 -6.11
CA LYS A 370 12.63 -23.16 -6.94
C LYS A 370 14.06 -23.65 -6.96
N ALA A 371 15.04 -22.74 -7.09
CA ALA A 371 16.45 -23.09 -7.15
C ALA A 371 16.98 -23.69 -5.83
N GLU A 372 16.48 -23.21 -4.70
CA GLU A 372 16.83 -23.70 -3.35
C GLU A 372 15.88 -24.79 -2.83
N ASN A 373 14.91 -25.26 -3.64
CA ASN A 373 13.91 -26.27 -3.30
C ASN A 373 13.16 -25.96 -1.99
N ILE A 374 12.69 -24.72 -1.86
CA ILE A 374 12.00 -24.26 -0.65
C ILE A 374 10.60 -24.86 -0.59
N GLU A 375 10.32 -25.62 0.46
CA GLU A 375 8.98 -26.12 0.80
C GLU A 375 8.41 -25.38 2.00
N VAL A 376 7.10 -25.20 2.00
CA VAL A 376 6.35 -24.63 3.12
C VAL A 376 5.66 -25.77 3.86
N SER A 377 6.06 -25.98 5.10
CA SER A 377 5.47 -26.97 5.98
C SER A 377 4.15 -26.47 6.62
N GLU A 378 3.37 -27.38 7.18
CA GLU A 378 2.17 -27.02 7.95
C GLU A 378 2.52 -26.13 9.17
N ASP A 379 3.68 -26.32 9.77
CA ASP A 379 4.16 -25.49 10.88
C ASP A 379 4.45 -24.05 10.42
N ASP A 380 4.96 -23.86 9.22
CA ASP A 380 5.19 -22.52 8.65
C ASP A 380 3.85 -21.79 8.43
N ILE A 381 2.86 -22.52 7.91
CA ILE A 381 1.50 -21.97 7.73
C ILE A 381 0.91 -21.58 9.08
N ALA A 382 1.01 -22.44 10.08
CA ALA A 382 0.50 -22.18 11.42
C ALA A 382 1.15 -20.92 12.03
N LYS A 383 2.49 -20.82 11.98
CA LYS A 383 3.22 -19.64 12.46
C LYS A 383 2.86 -18.35 11.71
N GLY A 384 2.73 -18.43 10.40
CA GLY A 384 2.31 -17.26 9.62
C GLY A 384 0.89 -16.81 9.96
N LEU A 385 -0.04 -17.74 10.17
CA LEU A 385 -1.40 -17.43 10.63
C LEU A 385 -1.42 -16.89 12.07
N GLU A 386 -0.55 -17.38 12.96
CA GLU A 386 -0.37 -16.83 14.32
C GLU A 386 0.07 -15.36 14.29
N GLN A 387 1.02 -15.02 13.41
CA GLN A 387 1.47 -13.63 13.24
C GLN A 387 0.33 -12.72 12.77
N ILE A 388 -0.47 -13.19 11.80
CA ILE A 388 -1.66 -12.47 11.33
C ILE A 388 -2.68 -12.31 12.45
N ALA A 389 -2.95 -13.38 13.23
CA ALA A 389 -3.89 -13.35 14.36
C ALA A 389 -3.45 -12.33 15.43
N ALA A 390 -2.16 -12.31 15.75
CA ALA A 390 -1.59 -11.38 16.73
C ALA A 390 -1.67 -9.91 16.31
N ALA A 391 -1.65 -9.63 14.99
CA ALA A 391 -1.76 -8.29 14.44
C ALA A 391 -3.21 -7.78 14.34
N GLN A 392 -4.21 -8.65 14.46
CA GLN A 392 -5.62 -8.26 14.39
C GLN A 392 -6.09 -7.63 15.71
N ARG A 393 -6.96 -6.60 15.59
CA ARG A 393 -7.56 -5.94 16.78
C ARG A 393 -8.57 -6.83 17.51
N GLU A 394 -9.24 -7.71 16.78
CA GLU A 394 -10.20 -8.68 17.34
C GLU A 394 -9.52 -10.03 17.53
N PRO A 395 -9.71 -10.68 18.69
CA PRO A 395 -9.15 -12.01 18.94
C PRO A 395 -9.69 -13.01 17.91
N THR A 396 -8.83 -13.45 17.02
CA THR A 396 -9.16 -14.45 15.99
C THR A 396 -8.27 -15.67 16.19
N THR A 397 -8.84 -16.87 16.17
CA THR A 397 -8.04 -18.08 16.31
C THR A 397 -7.36 -18.45 14.99
N VAL A 398 -6.23 -19.14 15.10
CA VAL A 398 -5.51 -19.66 13.91
C VAL A 398 -6.41 -20.55 13.07
N GLU A 399 -7.26 -21.35 13.71
CA GLU A 399 -8.20 -22.25 13.03
C GLU A 399 -9.27 -21.49 12.24
N ASP A 400 -9.81 -20.39 12.79
CA ASP A 400 -10.80 -19.55 12.09
C ASP A 400 -10.16 -18.82 10.90
N LEU A 401 -8.92 -18.35 11.05
CA LEU A 401 -8.17 -17.74 9.94
C LEU A 401 -7.91 -18.77 8.85
N ARG A 402 -7.46 -19.96 9.19
CA ARG A 402 -7.22 -21.04 8.23
C ARG A 402 -8.47 -21.35 7.43
N LYS A 403 -9.61 -21.55 8.08
CA LYS A 403 -10.90 -21.80 7.42
C LYS A 403 -11.27 -20.66 6.45
N ARG A 404 -11.11 -19.39 6.90
CA ARG A 404 -11.37 -18.23 6.03
C ARG A 404 -10.48 -18.21 4.79
N PHE A 405 -9.20 -18.59 4.92
CA PHE A 405 -8.27 -18.66 3.80
C PHE A 405 -8.62 -19.81 2.85
N GLU A 406 -9.04 -20.97 3.39
CA GLU A 406 -9.51 -22.11 2.59
C GLU A 406 -10.81 -21.80 1.83
N GLU A 407 -11.83 -21.26 2.51
CA GLU A 407 -13.12 -20.88 1.92
C GLU A 407 -12.98 -19.81 0.82
N LYS A 408 -12.04 -18.89 0.96
CA LYS A 408 -11.76 -17.85 -0.03
C LYS A 408 -10.75 -18.29 -1.10
N GLY A 409 -10.24 -19.52 -1.04
CA GLY A 409 -9.21 -20.01 -1.97
C GLY A 409 -7.87 -19.27 -1.87
N MET A 410 -7.57 -18.63 -0.73
CA MET A 410 -6.38 -17.80 -0.51
C MET A 410 -5.19 -18.58 0.05
N LEU A 411 -5.37 -19.85 0.43
CA LEU A 411 -4.34 -20.62 1.11
C LEU A 411 -3.11 -20.86 0.22
N GLU A 412 -3.31 -21.12 -1.07
CA GLU A 412 -2.18 -21.30 -2.00
C GLU A 412 -1.39 -20.01 -2.22
N ALA A 413 -2.07 -18.87 -2.37
CA ALA A 413 -1.40 -17.57 -2.45
C ALA A 413 -0.61 -17.25 -1.18
N PHE A 414 -1.15 -17.63 -0.02
CA PHE A 414 -0.45 -17.49 1.26
C PHE A 414 0.81 -18.38 1.36
N LYS A 415 0.73 -19.62 0.89
CA LYS A 415 1.91 -20.51 0.78
C LYS A 415 2.98 -19.92 -0.13
N ASP A 416 2.59 -19.33 -1.27
CA ASP A 416 3.54 -18.71 -2.19
C ASP A 416 4.18 -17.45 -1.57
N GLN A 417 3.42 -16.69 -0.76
CA GLN A 417 3.98 -15.60 0.04
C GLN A 417 5.03 -16.13 1.03
N LEU A 418 4.72 -17.18 1.81
CA LEU A 418 5.67 -17.79 2.75
C LEU A 418 6.92 -18.34 2.06
N LYS A 419 6.79 -18.91 0.85
CA LYS A 419 7.96 -19.32 0.05
C LYS A 419 8.84 -18.12 -0.31
N SER A 420 8.23 -17.01 -0.70
CA SER A 420 8.95 -15.78 -1.04
C SER A 420 9.66 -15.19 0.17
N GLU A 421 9.03 -15.19 1.35
CA GLU A 421 9.64 -14.75 2.60
C GLU A 421 10.85 -15.62 2.96
N LYS A 422 10.71 -16.95 2.91
CA LYS A 422 11.82 -17.88 3.14
C LYS A 422 12.96 -17.71 2.11
N ALA A 423 12.62 -17.44 0.85
CA ALA A 423 13.63 -17.17 -0.17
C ALA A 423 14.44 -15.90 0.15
N LEU A 424 13.78 -14.85 0.63
CA LEU A 424 14.43 -13.62 1.06
C LEU A 424 15.29 -13.84 2.31
N ASP A 425 14.83 -14.65 3.25
CA ASP A 425 15.62 -15.01 4.44
C ASP A 425 16.90 -15.76 4.09
N ILE A 426 16.86 -16.67 3.09
CA ILE A 426 18.06 -17.35 2.57
C ILE A 426 19.02 -16.33 1.92
N VAL A 427 18.50 -15.39 1.14
CA VAL A 427 19.30 -14.31 0.53
C VAL A 427 20.02 -13.50 1.60
N LEU A 428 19.34 -13.19 2.71
CA LEU A 428 19.91 -12.43 3.84
C LEU A 428 20.93 -13.24 4.64
N ALA A 429 20.68 -14.53 4.85
CA ALA A 429 21.61 -15.41 5.54
C ALA A 429 22.93 -15.60 4.77
N GLU A 430 22.88 -15.58 3.43
CA GLU A 430 24.01 -15.69 2.52
C GLU A 430 24.66 -14.32 2.19
N ALA A 431 24.11 -13.19 2.68
CA ALA A 431 24.63 -11.84 2.47
C ALA A 431 25.94 -11.62 3.24
N LYS A 432 26.78 -10.70 2.71
CA LYS A 432 28.09 -10.37 3.30
C LYS A 432 28.09 -8.94 3.84
#